data_aab9541c09c5150b8656a6b9ab9690ef
#
_entry.id   aab9541c09c5150b8656a6b9ab9690ef
#
_cell.length_a   1.000
_cell.length_b   1.000
_cell.length_c   1.000
_cell.angle_alpha   90.00
_cell.angle_beta   90.00
_cell.angle_gamma   90.00
#
_symmetry.space_group_name_H-M   'P 1'
#
loop_
_entity.id
_entity.type
_entity.pdbx_description
1 polymer ?
#
loop_
_entity_poly.entity_id
_entity_poly.type
_entity_poly.pdbx_seq_one_letter_code
_entity_poly.pdbx_strand_id
1 'polypeptide(L)'
;MIDSLSTVDPRLLGAGAVGLLVLVLVVLLGRRRGRPNTAAQRKRDRAHREAQKRPPEEAAAKGETYELVVKETQYDRVPPEVRGTINGLQTFVRGVPDPDRSDALDGGETIRVRVTDYGTEGTTAQAEFLGRA
;
A
#
# COMPACT_ATOMS: atom_id res chain seq x y z
N MET A 1 17.75 -62.27 -26.24
CA MET A 1 17.26 -61.65 -25.01
C MET A 1 17.56 -60.17 -24.91
N ILE A 2 17.63 -59.52 -26.01
CA ILE A 2 17.85 -58.06 -26.08
C ILE A 2 16.56 -57.34 -26.40
N ASP A 3 15.45 -58.06 -26.42
CA ASP A 3 14.14 -57.52 -26.78
C ASP A 3 13.50 -56.67 -25.70
N SER A 4 14.06 -56.65 -24.50
CA SER A 4 13.58 -55.84 -23.42
C SER A 4 13.99 -54.35 -23.51
N LEU A 5 14.92 -54.03 -24.39
CA LEU A 5 15.36 -52.66 -24.63
C LEU A 5 14.62 -51.97 -25.78
N SER A 6 13.88 -52.74 -26.56
CA SER A 6 13.08 -52.20 -27.67
C SER A 6 11.67 -51.79 -27.27
N THR A 7 11.35 -51.86 -26.01
CA THR A 7 10.03 -51.54 -25.49
C THR A 7 9.94 -50.14 -24.88
N VAL A 8 10.84 -49.25 -25.21
CA VAL A 8 10.56 -47.84 -24.97
C VAL A 8 9.54 -47.41 -26.01
N ASP A 9 8.27 -47.42 -25.59
CA ASP A 9 7.14 -47.05 -26.43
C ASP A 9 7.36 -45.59 -26.87
N PRO A 10 7.50 -45.30 -28.16
CA PRO A 10 7.66 -43.92 -28.65
C PRO A 10 6.49 -43.03 -28.29
N ARG A 11 5.37 -43.61 -27.91
CA ARG A 11 4.22 -42.87 -27.38
C ARG A 11 4.50 -42.28 -25.99
N LEU A 12 5.28 -42.95 -25.17
CA LEU A 12 5.69 -42.44 -23.85
C LEU A 12 6.70 -41.30 -23.97
N LEU A 13 7.60 -41.35 -24.92
CA LEU A 13 8.54 -40.26 -25.21
C LEU A 13 7.84 -39.04 -25.75
N GLY A 14 6.83 -39.18 -26.59
CA GLY A 14 6.02 -38.08 -27.10
C GLY A 14 5.20 -37.42 -25.99
N ALA A 15 4.61 -38.19 -25.09
CA ALA A 15 3.85 -37.67 -23.96
C ALA A 15 4.71 -36.86 -22.98
N GLY A 16 5.94 -37.31 -22.72
CA GLY A 16 6.91 -36.61 -21.88
C GLY A 16 7.33 -35.26 -22.46
N ALA A 17 7.61 -35.22 -23.77
CA ALA A 17 7.99 -33.97 -24.45
C ALA A 17 6.85 -32.93 -24.48
N VAL A 18 5.63 -33.35 -24.72
CA VAL A 18 4.46 -32.50 -24.71
C VAL A 18 4.20 -31.96 -23.29
N GLY A 19 4.30 -32.79 -22.26
CA GLY A 19 4.15 -32.39 -20.87
C GLY A 19 5.16 -31.33 -20.46
N LEU A 20 6.42 -31.51 -20.85
CA LEU A 20 7.50 -30.55 -20.58
C LEU A 20 7.25 -29.22 -21.30
N LEU A 21 6.77 -29.25 -22.53
CA LEU A 21 6.49 -28.08 -23.34
C LEU A 21 5.32 -27.28 -22.76
N VAL A 22 4.28 -27.94 -22.30
CA VAL A 22 3.15 -27.31 -21.60
C VAL A 22 3.59 -26.68 -20.29
N LEU A 23 4.43 -27.36 -19.51
CA LEU A 23 4.95 -26.85 -18.25
C LEU A 23 5.80 -25.57 -18.47
N VAL A 24 6.67 -25.58 -19.47
CA VAL A 24 7.45 -24.39 -19.85
C VAL A 24 6.55 -23.25 -20.29
N LEU A 25 5.52 -23.55 -21.06
CA LEU A 25 4.55 -22.55 -21.51
C LEU A 25 3.78 -21.92 -20.32
N VAL A 26 3.34 -22.74 -19.38
CA VAL A 26 2.66 -22.28 -18.15
C VAL A 26 3.58 -21.40 -17.31
N VAL A 27 4.84 -21.79 -17.15
CA VAL A 27 5.84 -21.00 -16.41
C VAL A 27 6.12 -19.67 -17.12
N LEU A 28 6.26 -19.68 -18.43
CA LEU A 28 6.47 -18.45 -19.21
C LEU A 28 5.25 -17.52 -19.17
N LEU A 29 4.05 -18.06 -19.28
CA LEU A 29 2.81 -17.29 -19.15
C LEU A 29 2.61 -16.78 -17.72
N GLY A 30 2.94 -17.58 -16.73
CA GLY A 30 2.92 -17.17 -15.33
C GLY A 30 3.90 -16.04 -15.04
N ARG A 31 5.10 -16.11 -15.60
CA ARG A 31 6.10 -15.03 -15.48
C ARG A 31 5.64 -13.75 -16.19
N ARG A 32 4.97 -13.87 -17.32
CA ARG A 32 4.41 -12.67 -18.00
C ARG A 32 3.27 -12.03 -17.22
N ARG A 33 2.44 -12.81 -16.56
CA ARG A 33 1.35 -12.31 -15.70
C ARG A 33 1.85 -11.77 -14.36
N GLY A 34 2.97 -12.30 -13.85
CA GLY A 34 3.59 -11.86 -12.62
C GLY A 34 4.46 -10.61 -12.74
N ARG A 35 4.65 -10.06 -13.94
CA ARG A 35 5.35 -8.78 -14.11
C ARG A 35 4.33 -7.64 -14.03
N PRO A 36 4.34 -6.86 -12.94
CA PRO A 36 3.43 -5.74 -12.77
C PRO A 36 3.82 -4.52 -13.62
N ASN A 37 4.21 -4.73 -14.87
CA ASN A 37 4.68 -3.69 -15.77
C ASN A 37 3.65 -3.29 -16.81
N THR A 38 2.40 -3.13 -16.38
CA THR A 38 1.42 -2.43 -17.20
C THR A 38 1.74 -0.93 -17.19
N ALA A 39 1.47 -0.24 -18.28
CA ALA A 39 1.64 1.21 -18.36
C ALA A 39 0.89 1.95 -17.24
N ALA A 40 -0.26 1.42 -16.80
CA ALA A 40 -1.03 1.95 -15.69
C ALA A 40 -0.28 1.87 -14.36
N GLN A 41 0.45 0.79 -14.10
CA GLN A 41 1.22 0.62 -12.88
C GLN A 41 2.47 1.51 -12.87
N ARG A 42 3.16 1.64 -14.00
CA ARG A 42 4.28 2.58 -14.14
C ARG A 42 3.83 4.02 -13.91
N LYS A 43 2.65 4.37 -14.39
CA LYS A 43 2.06 5.69 -14.18
C LYS A 43 1.74 5.94 -12.70
N ARG A 44 1.21 4.93 -11.99
CA ARG A 44 0.95 5.00 -10.56
C ARG A 44 2.23 5.12 -9.75
N ASP A 45 3.25 4.31 -10.08
CA ASP A 45 4.54 4.35 -9.41
C ASP A 45 5.24 5.69 -9.64
N ARG A 46 5.15 6.24 -10.85
CA ARG A 46 5.69 7.56 -11.16
C ARG A 46 4.95 8.66 -10.41
N ALA A 47 3.63 8.63 -10.38
CA ALA A 47 2.81 9.57 -9.62
C ALA A 47 3.11 9.50 -8.12
N HIS A 48 3.30 8.29 -7.59
CA HIS A 48 3.68 8.08 -6.19
C HIS A 48 5.08 8.62 -5.88
N ARG A 49 6.05 8.41 -6.77
CA ARG A 49 7.40 8.97 -6.64
C ARG A 49 7.40 10.49 -6.73
N GLU A 50 6.62 11.06 -7.62
CA GLU A 50 6.47 12.52 -7.75
C GLU A 50 5.80 13.12 -6.51
N ALA A 51 4.79 12.45 -5.95
CA ALA A 51 4.17 12.85 -4.69
C ALA A 51 5.17 12.81 -3.52
N GLN A 52 6.08 11.82 -3.49
CA GLN A 52 7.15 11.75 -2.49
C GLN A 52 8.24 12.80 -2.67
N LYS A 53 8.42 13.33 -3.88
CA LYS A 53 9.41 14.38 -4.16
C LYS A 53 8.93 15.78 -3.81
N ARG A 54 7.63 15.95 -3.61
CA ARG A 54 7.08 17.25 -3.20
C ARG A 54 7.48 17.53 -1.75
N PRO A 55 7.92 18.77 -1.44
CA PRO A 55 8.11 19.14 -0.04
C PRO A 55 6.81 18.94 0.73
N PRO A 56 6.85 18.43 1.96
CA PRO A 56 5.63 18.21 2.74
C PRO A 56 4.85 19.50 3.00
N GLU A 57 5.51 20.64 3.01
CA GLU A 57 4.90 21.97 3.16
C GLU A 57 3.91 22.31 2.04
N GLU A 58 4.09 21.77 0.84
CA GLU A 58 3.15 21.98 -0.28
C GLU A 58 1.83 21.26 -0.06
N ALA A 59 1.85 20.09 0.59
CA ALA A 59 0.65 19.32 0.89
C ALA A 59 -0.03 19.81 2.15
N ALA A 60 0.74 20.10 3.21
CA ALA A 60 0.26 20.47 4.53
C ALA A 60 1.23 21.45 5.18
N ALA A 61 0.89 22.73 5.19
CA ALA A 61 1.73 23.78 5.76
C ALA A 61 1.71 23.71 7.29
N LYS A 62 2.89 23.81 7.90
CA LYS A 62 3.04 23.84 9.36
C LYS A 62 2.32 25.04 9.98
N GLY A 63 1.54 24.79 11.02
CA GLY A 63 0.74 25.83 11.69
C GLY A 63 -0.64 26.05 11.07
N GLU A 64 -0.91 25.53 9.90
CA GLU A 64 -2.20 25.63 9.23
C GLU A 64 -3.18 24.55 9.69
N THR A 65 -4.45 24.86 9.57
CA THR A 65 -5.57 23.96 9.92
C THR A 65 -6.15 23.32 8.68
N TYR A 66 -6.38 22.02 8.74
CA TYR A 66 -6.93 21.23 7.65
C TYR A 66 -8.07 20.34 8.14
N GLU A 67 -8.96 19.98 7.24
CA GLU A 67 -9.91 18.90 7.44
C GLU A 67 -9.27 17.58 6.97
N LEU A 68 -9.43 16.52 7.76
CA LEU A 68 -8.86 15.22 7.51
C LEU A 68 -9.91 14.14 7.75
N VAL A 69 -10.04 13.22 6.80
CA VAL A 69 -10.88 12.03 6.97
C VAL A 69 -10.05 10.95 7.68
N VAL A 70 -10.56 10.46 8.80
CA VAL A 70 -9.93 9.39 9.56
C VAL A 70 -9.94 8.10 8.74
N LYS A 71 -8.77 7.56 8.46
CA LYS A 71 -8.62 6.27 7.77
C LYS A 71 -8.40 5.12 8.73
N GLU A 72 -7.63 5.35 9.78
CA GLU A 72 -7.23 4.33 10.75
C GLU A 72 -7.14 4.95 12.13
N THR A 73 -7.60 4.21 13.11
CA THR A 73 -7.50 4.58 14.52
C THR A 73 -6.58 3.62 15.26
N GLN A 74 -5.71 4.16 16.12
CA GLN A 74 -4.78 3.39 16.95
C GLN A 74 -4.96 3.76 18.42
N TYR A 75 -6.06 3.32 18.99
CA TYR A 75 -6.39 3.56 20.39
C TYR A 75 -5.68 2.60 21.36
N ASP A 76 -5.06 1.56 20.84
CA ASP A 76 -4.20 0.62 21.57
C ASP A 76 -2.83 1.21 21.92
N ARG A 77 -2.45 2.32 21.29
CA ARG A 77 -1.23 3.06 21.60
C ARG A 77 -1.44 4.08 22.72
N VAL A 78 -0.36 4.36 23.44
CA VAL A 78 -0.30 5.42 24.46
C VAL A 78 0.81 6.41 24.07
N PRO A 79 0.46 7.65 23.71
CA PRO A 79 -0.88 8.22 23.55
C PRO A 79 -1.60 7.69 22.30
N PRO A 80 -2.93 7.69 22.28
CA PRO A 80 -3.70 7.25 21.12
C PRO A 80 -3.45 8.14 19.92
N GLU A 81 -3.50 7.55 18.74
CA GLU A 81 -3.15 8.19 17.49
C GLU A 81 -4.18 7.84 16.40
N VAL A 82 -4.47 8.78 15.53
CA VAL A 82 -5.32 8.61 14.37
C VAL A 82 -4.54 8.94 13.11
N ARG A 83 -4.80 8.20 12.04
CA ARG A 83 -4.15 8.41 10.74
C ARG A 83 -5.14 8.82 9.68
N GLY A 84 -4.70 9.69 8.80
CA GLY A 84 -5.39 10.10 7.60
C GLY A 84 -4.41 10.70 6.60
N THR A 85 -4.93 11.36 5.57
CA THR A 85 -4.11 12.06 4.58
C THR A 85 -4.58 13.50 4.41
N ILE A 86 -3.64 14.41 4.26
CA ILE A 86 -3.87 15.80 3.86
C ILE A 86 -3.22 15.99 2.49
N ASN A 87 -4.01 16.24 1.46
CA ASN A 87 -3.52 16.40 0.08
C ASN A 87 -2.55 15.29 -0.37
N GLY A 88 -2.85 14.04 0.00
CA GLY A 88 -2.03 12.88 -0.30
C GLY A 88 -0.88 12.62 0.67
N LEU A 89 -0.58 13.52 1.58
CA LEU A 89 0.45 13.35 2.60
C LEU A 89 -0.11 12.58 3.80
N GLN A 90 0.50 11.46 4.14
CA GLN A 90 0.12 10.68 5.31
C GLN A 90 0.33 11.49 6.58
N THR A 91 -0.70 11.61 7.39
CA THR A 91 -0.71 12.47 8.57
C THR A 91 -1.08 11.67 9.82
N PHE A 92 -0.28 11.81 10.85
CA PHE A 92 -0.49 11.23 12.16
C PHE A 92 -1.04 12.30 13.10
N VAL A 93 -2.22 12.05 13.66
CA VAL A 93 -2.95 13.00 14.51
C VAL A 93 -2.85 12.56 15.96
N ARG A 94 -2.37 13.43 16.82
CA ARG A 94 -2.30 13.25 18.27
C ARG A 94 -3.29 14.16 18.98
N GLY A 95 -3.45 13.94 20.27
CA GLY A 95 -4.41 14.72 21.07
C GLY A 95 -5.85 14.34 20.80
N VAL A 96 -6.08 13.16 20.24
CA VAL A 96 -7.44 12.65 19.96
C VAL A 96 -8.19 12.31 21.27
N PRO A 97 -9.55 12.34 21.25
CA PRO A 97 -10.33 11.96 22.43
C PRO A 97 -10.03 10.55 22.92
N ASP A 98 -10.13 10.36 24.23
CA ASP A 98 -9.89 9.09 24.89
C ASP A 98 -10.90 8.02 24.39
N PRO A 99 -10.45 6.79 24.05
CA PRO A 99 -11.33 5.72 23.59
C PRO A 99 -12.36 5.26 24.64
N ASP A 100 -12.07 5.46 25.92
CA ASP A 100 -12.97 5.09 27.03
C ASP A 100 -14.13 6.07 27.20
N ARG A 101 -14.13 7.18 26.47
CA ARG A 101 -15.22 8.14 26.41
C ARG A 101 -16.02 7.93 25.14
N SER A 102 -17.30 8.32 25.18
CA SER A 102 -18.21 8.27 24.03
C SER A 102 -17.75 9.13 22.83
N ASP A 103 -16.63 9.82 22.96
CA ASP A 103 -16.07 10.75 21.97
C ASP A 103 -15.00 10.13 21.08
N ALA A 104 -14.76 8.83 21.16
CA ALA A 104 -13.79 8.14 20.33
C ALA A 104 -14.07 8.35 18.83
N LEU A 105 -13.02 8.61 18.06
CA LEU A 105 -13.13 8.82 16.63
C LEU A 105 -13.22 7.48 15.89
N ASP A 106 -14.05 7.45 14.85
CA ASP A 106 -14.22 6.29 13.99
C ASP A 106 -13.62 6.53 12.60
N GLY A 107 -13.25 5.44 11.92
CA GLY A 107 -12.86 5.51 10.53
C GLY A 107 -13.96 6.10 9.64
N GLY A 108 -13.59 6.98 8.72
CA GLY A 108 -14.51 7.71 7.84
C GLY A 108 -15.01 9.03 8.40
N GLU A 109 -14.75 9.32 9.67
CA GLU A 109 -15.11 10.59 10.30
C GLU A 109 -14.21 11.74 9.85
N THR A 110 -14.77 12.91 9.60
CA THR A 110 -13.99 14.10 9.23
C THR A 110 -13.69 14.92 10.48
N ILE A 111 -12.42 15.21 10.67
CA ILE A 111 -11.91 15.98 11.81
C ILE A 111 -11.12 17.19 11.35
N ARG A 112 -10.95 18.14 12.25
CA ARG A 112 -10.13 19.32 12.05
C ARG A 112 -8.84 19.18 12.81
N VAL A 113 -7.72 19.41 12.13
CA VAL A 113 -6.37 19.23 12.67
C VAL A 113 -5.47 20.40 12.32
N ARG A 114 -4.47 20.64 13.16
CA ARG A 114 -3.39 21.61 12.89
C ARG A 114 -2.10 20.86 12.67
N VAL A 115 -1.40 21.14 11.59
CA VAL A 115 -0.08 20.57 11.30
C VAL A 115 0.95 21.19 12.24
N THR A 116 1.64 20.32 12.98
CA THR A 116 2.63 20.73 13.99
C THR A 116 4.06 20.49 13.55
N ASP A 117 4.29 19.41 12.79
CA ASP A 117 5.62 19.03 12.35
C ASP A 117 5.54 18.02 11.19
N TYR A 118 6.70 17.60 10.71
CA TYR A 118 6.87 16.58 9.67
C TYR A 118 7.70 15.42 10.19
N GLY A 119 7.53 14.24 9.59
CA GLY A 119 8.37 13.08 9.86
C GLY A 119 9.82 13.33 9.40
N THR A 120 10.75 12.54 9.92
CA THR A 120 12.20 12.66 9.65
C THR A 120 12.57 12.59 8.17
N GLU A 121 11.81 11.88 7.37
CA GLU A 121 12.03 11.73 5.92
C GLU A 121 11.23 12.72 5.07
N GLY A 122 10.41 13.57 5.67
CA GLY A 122 9.55 14.51 4.97
C GLY A 122 8.41 13.86 4.18
N THR A 123 8.11 12.58 4.43
CA THR A 123 7.06 11.82 3.76
C THR A 123 5.76 11.75 4.55
N THR A 124 5.77 12.25 5.76
CA THR A 124 4.63 12.26 6.67
C THR A 124 4.49 13.61 7.36
N ALA A 125 3.29 13.92 7.83
CA ALA A 125 3.03 15.07 8.69
C ALA A 125 2.58 14.60 10.07
N GLN A 126 2.83 15.42 11.08
CA GLN A 126 2.27 15.30 12.41
C GLN A 126 1.29 16.44 12.62
N ALA A 127 0.15 16.13 13.22
CA ALA A 127 -0.89 17.11 13.47
C ALA A 127 -1.52 16.91 14.85
N GLU A 128 -2.16 17.95 15.33
CA GLU A 128 -2.90 17.97 16.58
C GLU A 128 -4.40 18.03 16.29
N PHE A 129 -5.17 17.22 17.00
CA PHE A 129 -6.62 17.23 16.93
C PHE A 129 -7.19 18.52 17.51
N LEU A 130 -8.04 19.21 16.75
CA LEU A 130 -8.72 20.42 17.18
C LEU A 130 -10.19 20.20 17.48
N GLY A 131 -10.83 19.30 16.75
CA GLY A 131 -12.26 19.03 16.92
C GLY A 131 -12.81 18.26 15.72
N ARG A 132 -14.07 17.86 15.82
CA ARG A 132 -14.81 17.32 14.68
C ARG A 132 -15.19 18.45 13.74
N ALA A 133 -15.13 18.13 12.45
CA ALA A 133 -15.54 19.10 11.44
C ALA A 133 -17.05 19.26 11.37
#